data_aa162f0c853c58fc7693daf195458c7e
#
_entry.id   aa162f0c853c58fc7693daf195458c7e
#
_cell.length_a   1.000
_cell.length_b   1.000
_cell.length_c   1.000
_cell.angle_alpha   90.00
_cell.angle_beta   90.00
_cell.angle_gamma   90.00
#
_symmetry.space_group_name_H-M   'P 1'
#
loop_
_entity.id
_entity.type
_entity.pdbx_description
1 polymer ?
#
loop_
_entity_poly.entity_id
_entity_poly.type
_entity_poly.pdbx_seq_one_letter_code
_entity_poly.pdbx_strand_id
1 'polypeptide(L)'
;MLLGAARHLAATRRFSGVAHFIFQPAEEGRGGAKRMVEDGLFHLFPCDAVYGLHNMPGLATDEMAVVEGPQLASSDSWRLTLRGVGTHGAKPHLGKDPIAAAGTFLSALQTIVGRVIDPLQPAVVSACSLQAGNPEALNVIPDVVQIGGTARAFKQEIRDALEEEIGRLARGAASMHDVEARYEFIRRIPPVTNDADATARARRAAIAVFGEAKTITRFPPSTAGDDFAFFMRKVPGCYVWLGNGPALDGALHHNPTYDFNDAAIAWGVKFWTTLVEQELLRDSVSVEQFE
;
A
#
# COMPACT_ATOMS: atom_id res chain seq x y z
N MET A 1 19.76 -9.15 -0.81
CA MET A 1 19.80 -9.19 0.66
C MET A 1 19.34 -10.56 1.17
N LEU A 2 18.10 -10.98 0.94
CA LEU A 2 17.55 -12.26 1.45
C LEU A 2 18.43 -13.49 1.14
N LEU A 3 18.92 -13.62 -0.11
CA LEU A 3 19.80 -14.74 -0.47
C LEU A 3 21.12 -14.74 0.31
N GLY A 4 21.69 -13.54 0.56
CA GLY A 4 22.90 -13.39 1.39
C GLY A 4 22.65 -13.79 2.84
N ALA A 5 21.52 -13.37 3.41
CA ALA A 5 21.11 -13.74 4.77
C ALA A 5 20.85 -15.26 4.89
N ALA A 6 20.12 -15.84 3.94
CA ALA A 6 19.87 -17.29 3.90
C ALA A 6 21.18 -18.10 3.86
N ARG A 7 22.13 -17.69 3.02
CA ARG A 7 23.46 -18.31 2.92
C ARG A 7 24.24 -18.23 4.25
N HIS A 8 24.22 -17.05 4.88
CA HIS A 8 24.90 -16.85 6.18
C HIS A 8 24.28 -17.73 7.27
N LEU A 9 22.96 -17.69 7.42
CA LEU A 9 22.23 -18.44 8.44
C LEU A 9 22.34 -19.95 8.23
N ALA A 10 22.33 -20.43 6.99
CA ALA A 10 22.54 -21.85 6.68
C ALA A 10 23.95 -22.33 7.08
N ALA A 11 24.97 -21.47 6.94
CA ALA A 11 26.34 -21.79 7.31
C ALA A 11 26.57 -21.72 8.83
N THR A 12 26.00 -20.72 9.52
CA THR A 12 26.26 -20.48 10.94
C THR A 12 25.33 -21.25 11.87
N ARG A 13 24.06 -21.39 11.47
CA ARG A 13 22.98 -22.05 12.24
C ARG A 13 22.89 -21.61 13.70
N ARG A 14 23.10 -20.30 13.96
CA ARG A 14 23.09 -19.70 15.31
C ARG A 14 21.68 -19.35 15.80
N PHE A 15 20.69 -20.16 15.45
CA PHE A 15 19.30 -19.96 15.86
C PHE A 15 18.61 -21.32 16.10
N SER A 16 17.49 -21.31 16.82
CA SER A 16 16.63 -22.47 17.09
C SER A 16 15.22 -22.17 16.60
N GLY A 17 14.74 -22.94 15.64
CA GLY A 17 13.44 -22.71 14.99
C GLY A 17 13.54 -22.74 13.48
N VAL A 18 12.57 -22.11 12.81
CA VAL A 18 12.46 -22.09 11.34
C VAL A 18 12.40 -20.66 10.83
N ALA A 19 13.28 -20.31 9.91
CA ALA A 19 13.24 -19.07 9.17
C ALA A 19 12.86 -19.33 7.70
N HIS A 20 11.70 -18.84 7.28
CA HIS A 20 11.24 -18.93 5.90
C HIS A 20 11.73 -17.71 5.11
N PHE A 21 12.35 -17.93 3.96
CA PHE A 21 12.77 -16.89 3.02
C PHE A 21 11.78 -16.84 1.85
N ILE A 22 10.96 -15.81 1.81
CA ILE A 22 9.92 -15.63 0.79
C ILE A 22 10.46 -14.75 -0.32
N PHE A 23 10.66 -15.33 -1.52
CA PHE A 23 11.03 -14.60 -2.72
C PHE A 23 9.75 -14.29 -3.50
N GLN A 24 9.15 -13.17 -3.16
CA GLN A 24 7.88 -12.72 -3.72
C GLN A 24 8.05 -12.24 -5.16
N PRO A 25 7.26 -12.75 -6.14
CA PRO A 25 7.24 -12.25 -7.51
C PRO A 25 6.24 -11.10 -7.68
N ALA A 26 6.39 -10.33 -8.77
CA ALA A 26 5.32 -9.54 -9.37
C ALA A 26 4.62 -8.53 -8.43
N GLU A 27 5.40 -7.85 -7.56
CA GLU A 27 4.88 -6.82 -6.67
C GLU A 27 4.29 -5.67 -7.48
N GLU A 28 4.94 -5.20 -8.55
CA GLU A 28 4.59 -4.05 -9.39
C GLU A 28 3.22 -4.20 -10.07
N GLY A 29 2.16 -4.13 -9.24
CA GLY A 29 0.75 -4.11 -9.67
C GLY A 29 0.17 -5.43 -10.19
N ARG A 30 0.89 -6.55 -10.08
CA ARG A 30 0.43 -7.86 -10.55
C ARG A 30 0.00 -8.82 -9.43
N GLY A 31 0.16 -8.42 -8.15
CA GLY A 31 -0.40 -9.09 -6.99
C GLY A 31 0.22 -10.43 -6.65
N GLY A 32 1.55 -10.55 -6.74
CA GLY A 32 2.27 -11.79 -6.45
C GLY A 32 2.10 -12.26 -5.01
N ALA A 33 2.12 -11.35 -4.03
CA ALA A 33 1.86 -11.71 -2.63
C ALA A 33 0.45 -12.25 -2.43
N LYS A 34 -0.56 -11.60 -3.05
CA LYS A 34 -1.93 -12.09 -3.01
C LYS A 34 -2.02 -13.52 -3.53
N ARG A 35 -1.40 -13.78 -4.68
CA ARG A 35 -1.39 -15.10 -5.30
C ARG A 35 -0.71 -16.15 -4.41
N MET A 36 0.44 -15.82 -3.81
CA MET A 36 1.12 -16.73 -2.89
C MET A 36 0.24 -17.10 -1.68
N VAL A 37 -0.49 -16.11 -1.12
CA VAL A 37 -1.44 -16.35 -0.02
C VAL A 37 -2.58 -17.25 -0.48
N GLU A 38 -3.16 -17.02 -1.67
CA GLU A 38 -4.23 -17.82 -2.25
C GLU A 38 -3.78 -19.26 -2.55
N ASP A 39 -2.53 -19.45 -2.96
CA ASP A 39 -1.90 -20.76 -3.18
C ASP A 39 -1.52 -21.47 -1.86
N GLY A 40 -1.82 -20.88 -0.70
CA GLY A 40 -1.65 -21.53 0.60
C GLY A 40 -0.32 -21.30 1.29
N LEU A 41 0.40 -20.21 0.99
CA LEU A 41 1.73 -19.92 1.56
C LEU A 41 1.81 -20.19 3.07
N PHE A 42 0.94 -19.58 3.87
CA PHE A 42 0.99 -19.71 5.33
C PHE A 42 0.35 -20.99 5.88
N HIS A 43 -0.30 -21.79 5.03
CA HIS A 43 -0.71 -23.14 5.36
C HIS A 43 0.45 -24.12 5.17
N LEU A 44 1.21 -23.98 4.09
CA LEU A 44 2.36 -24.82 3.77
C LEU A 44 3.59 -24.44 4.61
N PHE A 45 3.74 -23.17 4.92
CA PHE A 45 4.87 -22.59 5.64
C PHE A 45 4.35 -21.70 6.77
N PRO A 46 3.80 -22.28 7.85
CA PRO A 46 3.30 -21.51 8.99
C PRO A 46 4.41 -20.71 9.65
N CYS A 47 4.10 -19.48 10.07
CA CYS A 47 5.02 -18.61 10.78
C CYS A 47 4.27 -17.70 11.75
N ASP A 48 4.96 -17.23 12.80
CA ASP A 48 4.40 -16.37 13.84
C ASP A 48 4.47 -14.89 13.49
N ALA A 49 5.37 -14.51 12.57
CA ALA A 49 5.51 -13.14 12.08
C ALA A 49 6.12 -13.12 10.67
N VAL A 50 5.84 -12.05 9.93
CA VAL A 50 6.40 -11.78 8.60
C VAL A 50 7.06 -10.40 8.56
N TYR A 51 8.20 -10.31 7.89
CA TYR A 51 8.97 -9.07 7.80
C TYR A 51 9.27 -8.72 6.34
N GLY A 52 9.06 -7.47 5.97
CA GLY A 52 9.39 -6.91 4.65
C GLY A 52 10.38 -5.76 4.76
N LEU A 53 11.24 -5.62 3.76
CA LEU A 53 12.20 -4.52 3.69
C LEU A 53 12.14 -3.89 2.30
N HIS A 54 12.00 -2.58 2.27
CA HIS A 54 12.12 -1.80 1.04
C HIS A 54 13.24 -0.78 1.18
N ASN A 55 13.95 -0.50 0.10
CA ASN A 55 14.94 0.56 0.08
C ASN A 55 14.27 1.93 0.03
N MET A 56 14.94 2.95 0.59
CA MET A 56 14.38 4.31 0.65
C MET A 56 15.44 5.33 0.26
N PRO A 57 15.37 5.89 -0.96
CA PRO A 57 16.17 7.05 -1.34
C PRO A 57 15.89 8.24 -0.42
N GLY A 58 16.95 8.95 -0.03
CA GLY A 58 16.88 10.07 0.91
C GLY A 58 17.27 9.70 2.36
N LEU A 59 17.26 8.42 2.72
CA LEU A 59 17.91 7.91 3.93
C LEU A 59 19.34 7.46 3.61
N ALA A 60 20.28 7.67 4.53
CA ALA A 60 21.65 7.16 4.36
C ALA A 60 21.66 5.62 4.32
N THR A 61 22.61 5.01 3.59
CA THR A 61 22.66 3.55 3.42
C THR A 61 22.83 2.77 4.72
N ASP A 62 23.36 3.43 5.75
CA ASP A 62 23.55 2.90 7.09
C ASP A 62 22.47 3.40 8.09
N GLU A 63 21.30 3.77 7.58
CA GLU A 63 20.10 4.12 8.35
C GLU A 63 18.94 3.18 8.02
N MET A 64 18.13 2.90 9.04
CA MET A 64 16.91 2.11 8.88
C MET A 64 15.75 2.75 9.64
N ALA A 65 14.61 2.95 8.95
CA ALA A 65 13.40 3.37 9.64
C ALA A 65 12.54 2.16 10.01
N VAL A 66 12.20 2.06 11.30
CA VAL A 66 11.39 1.01 11.90
C VAL A 66 10.30 1.66 12.75
N VAL A 67 9.14 1.84 12.16
CA VAL A 67 8.04 2.63 12.72
C VAL A 67 6.81 1.76 12.94
N GLU A 68 6.16 1.88 14.07
CA GLU A 68 4.91 1.20 14.40
C GLU A 68 3.73 1.84 13.69
N GLY A 69 2.71 1.03 13.38
CA GLY A 69 1.47 1.51 12.79
C GLY A 69 1.55 1.70 11.26
N PRO A 70 0.79 2.65 10.69
CA PRO A 70 0.66 2.82 9.24
C PRO A 70 1.98 3.12 8.54
N GLN A 71 2.30 2.36 7.49
CA GLN A 71 3.48 2.55 6.64
C GLN A 71 3.10 2.94 5.21
N LEU A 72 2.14 2.21 4.62
CA LEU A 72 1.70 2.41 3.24
C LEU A 72 0.19 2.42 3.17
N ALA A 73 -0.36 3.28 2.31
CA ALA A 73 -1.80 3.35 2.10
C ALA A 73 -2.32 2.18 1.27
N SER A 74 -3.63 1.94 1.36
CA SER A 74 -4.33 1.11 0.38
C SER A 74 -4.20 1.72 -1.02
N SER A 75 -4.26 0.89 -2.04
CA SER A 75 -4.25 1.33 -3.43
C SER A 75 -5.48 0.78 -4.14
N ASP A 76 -6.50 1.63 -4.31
CA ASP A 76 -7.77 1.25 -4.89
C ASP A 76 -8.13 2.12 -6.09
N SER A 77 -8.99 1.60 -6.95
CA SER A 77 -9.56 2.33 -8.07
C SER A 77 -11.07 2.30 -7.99
N TRP A 78 -11.72 3.27 -8.61
CA TRP A 78 -13.17 3.28 -8.76
C TRP A 78 -13.57 3.73 -10.16
N ARG A 79 -14.75 3.30 -10.58
CA ARG A 79 -15.37 3.67 -11.85
C ARG A 79 -16.82 4.04 -11.64
N LEU A 80 -17.26 5.07 -12.35
CA LEU A 80 -18.65 5.49 -12.39
C LEU A 80 -19.05 5.67 -13.86
N THR A 81 -20.14 5.02 -14.25
CA THR A 81 -20.81 5.26 -15.52
C THR A 81 -22.16 5.90 -15.21
N LEU A 82 -22.39 7.08 -15.75
CA LEU A 82 -23.67 7.77 -15.71
C LEU A 82 -24.34 7.62 -17.08
N ARG A 83 -25.56 7.12 -17.08
CA ARG A 83 -26.32 6.89 -18.31
C ARG A 83 -27.62 7.68 -18.29
N GLY A 84 -27.77 8.55 -19.25
CA GLY A 84 -28.94 9.41 -19.42
C GLY A 84 -29.65 9.21 -20.76
N VAL A 85 -30.23 10.27 -21.29
CA VAL A 85 -30.88 10.30 -22.59
C VAL A 85 -30.29 11.45 -23.40
N GLY A 86 -29.54 11.12 -24.45
CA GLY A 86 -28.91 12.10 -25.35
C GLY A 86 -29.96 12.92 -26.10
N THR A 87 -29.60 14.18 -26.39
CA THR A 87 -30.52 15.09 -27.11
C THR A 87 -29.76 16.22 -27.78
N HIS A 88 -30.47 17.01 -28.60
CA HIS A 88 -29.90 18.22 -29.17
C HIS A 88 -29.64 19.26 -28.06
N GLY A 89 -28.45 19.89 -28.04
CA GLY A 89 -28.04 20.86 -27.03
C GLY A 89 -28.97 22.06 -26.86
N ALA A 90 -29.71 22.43 -27.91
CA ALA A 90 -30.73 23.48 -27.86
C ALA A 90 -32.12 22.99 -27.33
N LYS A 91 -32.26 21.68 -27.05
CA LYS A 91 -33.51 21.07 -26.54
C LYS A 91 -33.22 20.19 -25.33
N PRO A 92 -32.52 20.68 -24.27
CA PRO A 92 -32.09 19.90 -23.14
C PRO A 92 -33.25 19.25 -22.34
N HIS A 93 -34.44 19.85 -22.38
CA HIS A 93 -35.65 19.38 -21.71
C HIS A 93 -36.22 18.08 -22.30
N LEU A 94 -35.75 17.63 -23.48
CA LEU A 94 -36.12 16.34 -24.09
C LEU A 94 -35.18 15.20 -23.73
N GLY A 95 -34.11 15.46 -22.99
CA GLY A 95 -33.14 14.49 -22.58
C GLY A 95 -32.97 14.37 -21.05
N LYS A 96 -32.00 13.56 -20.65
CA LYS A 96 -31.52 13.44 -19.27
C LYS A 96 -30.01 13.58 -19.33
N ASP A 97 -29.49 14.70 -18.85
CA ASP A 97 -28.09 15.10 -19.09
C ASP A 97 -27.12 14.44 -18.11
N PRO A 98 -26.32 13.45 -18.53
CA PRO A 98 -25.33 12.83 -17.65
C PRO A 98 -24.09 13.70 -17.41
N ILE A 99 -23.85 14.75 -18.22
CA ILE A 99 -22.77 15.71 -17.97
C ILE A 99 -23.10 16.57 -16.76
N ALA A 100 -24.35 17.03 -16.64
CA ALA A 100 -24.81 17.78 -15.48
C ALA A 100 -24.71 16.94 -14.19
N ALA A 101 -25.09 15.66 -14.26
CA ALA A 101 -24.92 14.72 -13.16
C ALA A 101 -23.45 14.49 -12.79
N ALA A 102 -22.55 14.39 -13.77
CA ALA A 102 -21.11 14.28 -13.56
C ALA A 102 -20.54 15.50 -12.85
N GLY A 103 -20.93 16.70 -13.22
CA GLY A 103 -20.53 17.95 -12.55
C GLY A 103 -20.94 17.97 -11.08
N THR A 104 -22.19 17.58 -10.78
CA THR A 104 -22.70 17.44 -9.40
C THR A 104 -21.88 16.41 -8.62
N PHE A 105 -21.64 15.23 -9.18
CA PHE A 105 -20.83 14.18 -8.53
C PHE A 105 -19.40 14.65 -8.24
N LEU A 106 -18.70 15.23 -9.22
CA LEU A 106 -17.30 15.67 -9.06
C LEU A 106 -17.16 16.78 -8.00
N SER A 107 -18.13 17.68 -7.90
CA SER A 107 -18.16 18.71 -6.86
C SER A 107 -18.38 18.07 -5.47
N ALA A 108 -19.33 17.16 -5.35
CA ALA A 108 -19.64 16.46 -4.11
C ALA A 108 -18.50 15.53 -3.66
N LEU A 109 -17.79 14.89 -4.60
CA LEU A 109 -16.66 14.00 -4.33
C LEU A 109 -15.60 14.66 -3.45
N GLN A 110 -15.34 15.95 -3.63
CA GLN A 110 -14.35 16.72 -2.86
C GLN A 110 -14.75 16.86 -1.38
N THR A 111 -16.02 16.65 -1.05
CA THR A 111 -16.49 16.76 0.34
C THR A 111 -16.19 15.53 1.19
N ILE A 112 -15.90 14.38 0.59
CA ILE A 112 -15.65 13.13 1.34
C ILE A 112 -14.52 13.32 2.36
N VAL A 113 -13.32 13.66 1.90
CA VAL A 113 -12.16 13.82 2.80
C VAL A 113 -12.33 15.02 3.73
N GLY A 114 -12.94 16.10 3.25
CA GLY A 114 -13.06 17.33 4.02
C GLY A 114 -14.24 17.39 5.00
N ARG A 115 -15.25 16.49 4.90
CA ARG A 115 -16.51 16.57 5.68
C ARG A 115 -17.00 15.25 6.25
N VAL A 116 -16.54 14.10 5.72
CA VAL A 116 -17.00 12.78 6.14
C VAL A 116 -15.91 12.02 6.87
N ILE A 117 -14.69 12.07 6.35
CA ILE A 117 -13.56 11.41 7.01
C ILE A 117 -13.06 12.28 8.16
N ASP A 118 -12.77 11.65 9.30
CA ASP A 118 -12.14 12.31 10.44
C ASP A 118 -10.83 13.00 9.97
N PRO A 119 -10.65 14.31 10.23
CA PRO A 119 -9.47 15.06 9.79
C PRO A 119 -8.14 14.52 10.34
N LEU A 120 -8.16 13.70 11.38
CA LEU A 120 -6.98 13.00 11.90
C LEU A 120 -6.68 11.69 11.16
N GLN A 121 -7.51 11.31 10.20
CA GLN A 121 -7.34 10.11 9.39
C GLN A 121 -6.96 10.49 7.95
N PRO A 122 -5.69 10.35 7.55
CA PRO A 122 -5.29 10.67 6.18
C PRO A 122 -6.00 9.78 5.15
N ALA A 123 -6.57 10.40 4.13
CA ALA A 123 -7.21 9.72 3.01
C ALA A 123 -7.06 10.53 1.73
N VAL A 124 -7.10 9.86 0.58
CA VAL A 124 -7.09 10.50 -0.74
C VAL A 124 -8.22 9.93 -1.58
N VAL A 125 -8.98 10.82 -2.22
CA VAL A 125 -9.94 10.48 -3.27
C VAL A 125 -9.71 11.41 -4.44
N SER A 126 -9.45 10.86 -5.62
CA SER A 126 -9.20 11.64 -6.83
C SER A 126 -9.96 11.07 -8.02
N ALA A 127 -10.63 11.94 -8.78
CA ALA A 127 -11.05 11.62 -10.14
C ALA A 127 -9.85 11.84 -11.07
N CYS A 128 -9.51 10.82 -11.86
CA CYS A 128 -8.31 10.81 -12.71
C CYS A 128 -8.64 10.77 -14.20
N SER A 129 -9.87 10.41 -14.55
CA SER A 129 -10.34 10.39 -15.93
C SER A 129 -11.82 10.79 -16.01
N LEU A 130 -12.17 11.48 -17.10
CA LEU A 130 -13.55 11.76 -17.47
C LEU A 130 -13.67 11.69 -19.00
N GLN A 131 -14.66 10.92 -19.45
CA GLN A 131 -14.97 10.78 -20.87
C GLN A 131 -16.45 11.05 -21.11
N ALA A 132 -16.77 12.00 -21.99
CA ALA A 132 -18.13 12.39 -22.32
C ALA A 132 -18.18 13.00 -23.72
N GLY A 133 -19.26 12.69 -24.47
CA GLY A 133 -19.58 13.32 -25.75
C GLY A 133 -18.52 13.12 -26.84
N ASN A 134 -18.72 13.88 -27.91
CA ASN A 134 -17.80 13.99 -29.05
C ASN A 134 -17.36 15.47 -29.20
N PRO A 135 -16.06 15.78 -29.14
CA PRO A 135 -15.55 17.14 -29.26
C PRO A 135 -15.91 17.82 -30.61
N GLU A 136 -16.21 17.04 -31.64
CA GLU A 136 -16.63 17.57 -32.96
C GLU A 136 -18.14 17.82 -33.06
N ALA A 137 -18.93 17.41 -32.03
CA ALA A 137 -20.39 17.55 -32.04
C ALA A 137 -20.89 18.41 -30.85
N LEU A 138 -20.51 19.68 -30.82
CA LEU A 138 -20.77 20.61 -29.73
C LEU A 138 -22.27 20.94 -29.48
N ASN A 139 -23.14 20.52 -30.37
CA ASN A 139 -24.59 20.71 -30.26
C ASN A 139 -25.32 19.43 -29.80
N VAL A 140 -24.61 18.42 -29.31
CA VAL A 140 -25.17 17.13 -28.85
C VAL A 140 -24.87 16.92 -27.39
N ILE A 141 -25.89 16.71 -26.56
CA ILE A 141 -25.79 16.18 -25.21
C ILE A 141 -25.66 14.67 -25.34
N PRO A 142 -24.57 14.05 -24.82
CA PRO A 142 -24.37 12.60 -24.91
C PRO A 142 -25.34 11.82 -24.01
N ASP A 143 -25.45 10.53 -24.22
CA ASP A 143 -26.22 9.62 -23.36
C ASP A 143 -25.40 8.95 -22.28
N VAL A 144 -24.07 9.04 -22.33
CA VAL A 144 -23.14 8.36 -21.37
C VAL A 144 -21.98 9.28 -20.98
N VAL A 145 -21.65 9.26 -19.69
CA VAL A 145 -20.42 9.79 -19.12
C VAL A 145 -19.72 8.68 -18.33
N GLN A 146 -18.40 8.56 -18.48
CA GLN A 146 -17.57 7.66 -17.71
C GLN A 146 -16.53 8.45 -16.90
N ILE A 147 -16.42 8.13 -15.61
CA ILE A 147 -15.46 8.74 -14.69
C ILE A 147 -14.68 7.63 -14.03
N GLY A 148 -13.38 7.80 -13.90
CA GLY A 148 -12.50 6.87 -13.18
C GLY A 148 -11.58 7.59 -12.21
N GLY A 149 -11.24 6.91 -11.13
CA GLY A 149 -10.37 7.52 -10.14
C GLY A 149 -9.69 6.53 -9.21
N THR A 150 -9.03 7.09 -8.21
CA THR A 150 -8.31 6.33 -7.18
C THR A 150 -8.74 6.74 -5.78
N ALA A 151 -8.60 5.79 -4.84
CA ALA A 151 -8.77 6.03 -3.40
C ALA A 151 -7.59 5.46 -2.63
N ARG A 152 -7.18 6.16 -1.54
CA ARG A 152 -6.11 5.76 -0.65
C ARG A 152 -6.54 5.93 0.81
N ALA A 153 -6.22 4.97 1.65
CA ALA A 153 -6.46 5.03 3.10
C ALA A 153 -5.40 4.22 3.85
N PHE A 154 -5.06 4.66 5.06
CA PHE A 154 -4.10 3.95 5.91
C PHE A 154 -4.76 2.96 6.88
N LYS A 155 -6.09 2.99 6.97
CA LYS A 155 -6.87 2.08 7.80
C LYS A 155 -7.99 1.43 6.99
N GLN A 156 -8.32 0.19 7.36
CA GLN A 156 -9.34 -0.57 6.63
C GLN A 156 -10.74 0.07 6.77
N GLU A 157 -11.09 0.57 7.95
CA GLU A 157 -12.36 1.24 8.20
C GLU A 157 -12.53 2.53 7.37
N ILE A 158 -11.43 3.27 7.15
CA ILE A 158 -11.46 4.46 6.30
C ILE A 158 -11.61 4.06 4.83
N ARG A 159 -10.92 2.99 4.40
CA ARG A 159 -11.07 2.42 3.06
C ARG A 159 -12.51 2.01 2.76
N ASP A 160 -13.17 1.37 3.73
CA ASP A 160 -14.56 0.94 3.63
C ASP A 160 -15.51 2.15 3.55
N ALA A 161 -15.26 3.17 4.36
CA ALA A 161 -16.02 4.43 4.32
C ALA A 161 -15.86 5.17 2.97
N LEU A 162 -14.65 5.18 2.38
CA LEU A 162 -14.43 5.78 1.07
C LEU A 162 -15.23 5.08 -0.03
N GLU A 163 -15.25 3.74 -0.04
CA GLU A 163 -16.03 2.95 -1.00
C GLU A 163 -17.53 3.26 -0.88
N GLU A 164 -18.07 3.28 0.33
CA GLU A 164 -19.48 3.55 0.59
C GLU A 164 -19.86 4.98 0.17
N GLU A 165 -19.08 5.97 0.57
CA GLU A 165 -19.36 7.38 0.34
C GLU A 165 -19.25 7.77 -1.14
N ILE A 166 -18.26 7.29 -1.88
CA ILE A 166 -18.18 7.51 -3.32
C ILE A 166 -19.44 6.95 -3.99
N GLY A 167 -19.85 5.74 -3.62
CA GLY A 167 -21.06 5.12 -4.15
C GLY A 167 -22.34 5.86 -3.77
N ARG A 168 -22.44 6.35 -2.54
CA ARG A 168 -23.58 7.16 -2.08
C ARG A 168 -23.70 8.46 -2.88
N LEU A 169 -22.61 9.18 -3.09
CA LEU A 169 -22.59 10.41 -3.86
C LEU A 169 -22.89 10.17 -5.34
N ALA A 170 -22.41 9.05 -5.91
CA ALA A 170 -22.72 8.67 -7.29
C ALA A 170 -24.24 8.45 -7.48
N ARG A 171 -24.88 7.71 -6.58
CA ARG A 171 -26.33 7.49 -6.58
C ARG A 171 -27.11 8.79 -6.34
N GLY A 172 -26.65 9.63 -5.42
CA GLY A 172 -27.30 10.93 -5.14
C GLY A 172 -27.27 11.88 -6.34
N ALA A 173 -26.10 12.01 -6.98
CA ALA A 173 -25.99 12.83 -8.19
C ALA A 173 -26.85 12.30 -9.35
N ALA A 174 -26.87 11.01 -9.55
CA ALA A 174 -27.69 10.37 -10.57
C ALA A 174 -29.19 10.62 -10.33
N SER A 175 -29.66 10.44 -9.10
CA SER A 175 -31.05 10.70 -8.71
C SER A 175 -31.45 12.16 -8.89
N MET A 176 -30.56 13.11 -8.59
CA MET A 176 -30.81 14.55 -8.76
C MET A 176 -31.07 14.93 -10.23
N HIS A 177 -30.46 14.22 -11.18
CA HIS A 177 -30.51 14.52 -12.60
C HIS A 177 -31.35 13.48 -13.40
N ASP A 178 -32.04 12.56 -12.71
CA ASP A 178 -32.84 11.49 -13.31
C ASP A 178 -32.07 10.65 -14.35
N VAL A 179 -30.80 10.32 -14.03
CA VAL A 179 -29.93 9.43 -14.81
C VAL A 179 -29.61 8.16 -14.05
N GLU A 180 -29.19 7.11 -14.74
CA GLU A 180 -28.74 5.86 -14.12
C GLU A 180 -27.25 5.96 -13.73
N ALA A 181 -26.89 5.45 -12.54
CA ALA A 181 -25.49 5.32 -12.09
C ALA A 181 -25.11 3.86 -11.94
N ARG A 182 -24.02 3.47 -12.59
CA ARG A 182 -23.30 2.21 -12.32
C ARG A 182 -21.96 2.54 -11.69
N TYR A 183 -21.83 2.23 -10.41
CA TYR A 183 -20.60 2.42 -9.63
C TYR A 183 -19.92 1.09 -9.36
N GLU A 184 -18.58 1.08 -9.46
CA GLU A 184 -17.72 -0.05 -9.14
C GLU A 184 -16.52 0.43 -8.35
N PHE A 185 -16.26 -0.16 -7.17
CA PHE A 185 -15.02 0.02 -6.42
C PHE A 185 -14.15 -1.21 -6.59
N ILE A 186 -12.93 -1.03 -7.04
CA ILE A 186 -11.99 -2.09 -7.36
C ILE A 186 -10.92 -2.10 -6.27
N ARG A 187 -11.13 -2.96 -5.26
CA ARG A 187 -10.17 -3.15 -4.18
C ARG A 187 -8.95 -3.89 -4.70
N ARG A 188 -7.79 -3.24 -4.62
CA ARG A 188 -6.52 -3.82 -5.08
C ARG A 188 -5.62 -4.17 -3.90
N ILE A 189 -4.84 -3.22 -3.39
CA ILE A 189 -3.84 -3.44 -2.35
C ILE A 189 -4.38 -2.90 -1.03
N PRO A 190 -4.43 -3.68 0.07
CA PRO A 190 -4.79 -3.18 1.38
C PRO A 190 -3.69 -2.28 1.98
N PRO A 191 -3.95 -1.54 3.08
CA PRO A 191 -2.92 -0.77 3.75
C PRO A 191 -1.88 -1.70 4.42
N VAL A 192 -0.62 -1.24 4.47
CA VAL A 192 0.45 -1.84 5.28
C VAL A 192 0.49 -1.15 6.63
N THR A 193 0.20 -1.91 7.69
CA THR A 193 0.20 -1.41 9.07
C THR A 193 1.07 -2.34 9.92
N ASN A 194 2.16 -1.81 10.44
CA ASN A 194 3.10 -2.55 11.26
C ASN A 194 2.48 -2.92 12.62
N ASP A 195 2.59 -4.18 12.97
CA ASP A 195 2.23 -4.72 14.28
C ASP A 195 3.22 -4.23 15.34
N ALA A 196 2.73 -3.94 16.56
CA ALA A 196 3.54 -3.38 17.65
C ALA A 196 4.68 -4.32 18.07
N ASP A 197 4.36 -5.61 18.30
CA ASP A 197 5.34 -6.58 18.76
C ASP A 197 6.36 -6.92 17.68
N ALA A 198 5.92 -7.15 16.45
CA ALA A 198 6.81 -7.36 15.31
C ALA A 198 7.72 -6.13 15.06
N THR A 199 7.19 -4.92 15.24
CA THR A 199 7.98 -3.68 15.14
C THR A 199 9.01 -3.58 16.25
N ALA A 200 8.65 -3.91 17.49
CA ALA A 200 9.60 -3.90 18.61
C ALA A 200 10.76 -4.87 18.37
N ARG A 201 10.48 -6.06 17.82
CA ARG A 201 11.49 -7.05 17.44
C ARG A 201 12.40 -6.53 16.32
N ALA A 202 11.83 -6.03 15.22
CA ALA A 202 12.59 -5.44 14.12
C ALA A 202 13.46 -4.27 14.58
N ARG A 203 12.95 -3.44 15.51
CA ARG A 203 13.70 -2.31 16.08
C ARG A 203 14.89 -2.75 16.90
N ARG A 204 14.76 -3.78 17.73
CA ARG A 204 15.92 -4.35 18.45
C ARG A 204 17.02 -4.82 17.50
N ALA A 205 16.64 -5.51 16.43
CA ALA A 205 17.59 -5.94 15.41
C ALA A 205 18.24 -4.76 14.68
N ALA A 206 17.45 -3.73 14.33
CA ALA A 206 17.97 -2.52 13.71
C ALA A 206 18.96 -1.78 14.63
N ILE A 207 18.65 -1.58 15.91
CA ILE A 207 19.55 -0.96 16.88
C ILE A 207 20.86 -1.77 17.02
N ALA A 208 20.80 -3.08 17.02
CA ALA A 208 22.02 -3.92 17.09
C ALA A 208 22.91 -3.78 15.86
N VAL A 209 22.34 -3.48 14.67
CA VAL A 209 23.09 -3.35 13.41
C VAL A 209 23.53 -1.93 13.14
N PHE A 210 22.64 -0.94 13.36
CA PHE A 210 22.83 0.45 12.96
C PHE A 210 23.16 1.38 14.14
N GLY A 211 22.84 0.95 15.37
CA GLY A 211 22.86 1.80 16.57
C GLY A 211 21.58 2.62 16.70
N GLU A 212 21.31 3.14 17.91
CA GLU A 212 20.12 3.94 18.20
C GLU A 212 20.01 5.19 17.33
N ALA A 213 21.12 5.92 17.12
CA ALA A 213 21.15 7.16 16.37
C ALA A 213 20.77 7.01 14.89
N LYS A 214 20.95 5.82 14.32
CA LYS A 214 20.65 5.50 12.91
C LYS A 214 19.44 4.61 12.74
N THR A 215 18.76 4.27 13.83
CA THR A 215 17.47 3.58 13.83
C THR A 215 16.36 4.60 13.99
N ILE A 216 15.73 4.96 12.89
CA ILE A 216 14.72 6.01 12.82
C ILE A 216 13.38 5.45 13.26
N THR A 217 12.81 6.02 14.33
CA THR A 217 11.53 5.58 14.91
C THR A 217 10.36 6.51 14.58
N ARG A 218 10.61 7.59 13.84
CA ARG A 218 9.61 8.52 13.34
C ARG A 218 9.91 8.80 11.87
N PHE A 219 9.11 8.22 11.00
CA PHE A 219 9.23 8.37 9.56
C PHE A 219 7.80 8.51 8.99
N PRO A 220 7.55 9.45 8.08
CA PRO A 220 6.21 9.66 7.55
C PRO A 220 5.76 8.45 6.74
N PRO A 221 4.50 8.01 6.88
CA PRO A 221 3.95 6.98 6.02
C PRO A 221 3.82 7.48 4.57
N SER A 222 3.85 6.56 3.62
CA SER A 222 3.71 6.87 2.20
C SER A 222 2.31 6.54 1.69
N THR A 223 1.78 7.36 0.78
CA THR A 223 0.54 7.08 0.05
C THR A 223 0.70 6.07 -1.09
N ALA A 224 1.91 5.54 -1.31
CA ALA A 224 2.15 4.37 -2.15
C ALA A 224 1.50 3.11 -1.53
N GLY A 225 1.38 2.04 -2.30
CA GLY A 225 0.93 0.74 -1.83
C GLY A 225 1.98 -0.32 -2.13
N ASP A 226 1.99 -1.41 -1.35
CA ASP A 226 2.82 -2.59 -1.57
C ASP A 226 2.01 -3.85 -1.24
N ASP A 227 2.04 -4.85 -2.10
CA ASP A 227 1.22 -6.04 -1.95
C ASP A 227 1.71 -6.98 -0.81
N PHE A 228 2.86 -6.70 -0.18
CA PHE A 228 3.27 -7.28 1.10
C PHE A 228 2.14 -7.17 2.16
N ALA A 229 1.27 -6.18 2.04
CA ALA A 229 0.06 -6.03 2.84
C ALA A 229 -0.80 -7.31 2.90
N PHE A 230 -0.82 -8.14 1.86
CA PHE A 230 -1.57 -9.40 1.87
C PHE A 230 -0.97 -10.42 2.83
N PHE A 231 0.34 -10.44 3.02
CA PHE A 231 0.98 -11.28 4.04
C PHE A 231 0.59 -10.82 5.44
N MET A 232 0.64 -9.50 5.70
CA MET A 232 0.32 -8.92 7.00
C MET A 232 -1.17 -9.03 7.38
N ARG A 233 -2.04 -9.35 6.43
CA ARG A 233 -3.45 -9.70 6.73
C ARG A 233 -3.60 -11.12 7.28
N LYS A 234 -2.58 -11.95 7.21
CA LYS A 234 -2.59 -13.36 7.64
C LYS A 234 -1.78 -13.58 8.90
N VAL A 235 -0.67 -12.89 9.05
CA VAL A 235 0.23 -12.96 10.21
C VAL A 235 0.67 -11.56 10.61
N PRO A 236 0.92 -11.31 11.92
CA PRO A 236 1.54 -10.07 12.37
C PRO A 236 2.85 -9.81 11.62
N GLY A 237 3.16 -8.55 11.34
CA GLY A 237 4.37 -8.28 10.59
C GLY A 237 4.89 -6.87 10.75
N CYS A 238 6.10 -6.65 10.22
CA CYS A 238 6.72 -5.35 10.17
C CYS A 238 7.39 -5.11 8.82
N TYR A 239 7.05 -3.97 8.21
CA TYR A 239 7.67 -3.46 7.00
C TYR A 239 8.64 -2.35 7.38
N VAL A 240 9.90 -2.47 6.95
CA VAL A 240 10.97 -1.54 7.31
C VAL A 240 11.56 -0.86 6.09
N TRP A 241 12.13 0.33 6.29
CA TRP A 241 12.76 1.12 5.25
C TRP A 241 14.27 1.15 5.46
N LEU A 242 15.02 0.61 4.51
CA LEU A 242 16.49 0.68 4.51
C LEU A 242 16.95 1.83 3.62
N GLY A 243 17.84 2.67 4.11
CA GLY A 243 18.39 3.76 3.34
C GLY A 243 19.12 3.30 2.08
N ASN A 244 18.92 4.05 0.98
CA ASN A 244 19.58 3.86 -0.32
C ASN A 244 20.63 4.95 -0.63
N GLY A 245 20.85 5.87 0.33
CA GLY A 245 21.68 7.08 0.11
C GLY A 245 20.86 8.25 -0.47
N PRO A 246 21.54 9.35 -0.81
CA PRO A 246 20.86 10.54 -1.31
C PRO A 246 20.11 10.25 -2.61
N ALA A 247 18.94 10.85 -2.76
CA ALA A 247 18.20 10.88 -4.02
C ALA A 247 18.88 11.92 -4.94
N LEU A 248 19.91 11.50 -5.67
CA LEU A 248 20.64 12.37 -6.59
C LEU A 248 19.69 12.82 -7.72
N ASP A 249 19.71 14.11 -8.03
CA ASP A 249 18.87 14.73 -9.07
C ASP A 249 17.36 14.43 -8.94
N GLY A 250 16.89 14.11 -7.71
CA GLY A 250 15.49 13.77 -7.46
C GLY A 250 15.09 12.38 -7.97
N ALA A 251 16.02 11.50 -8.29
CA ALA A 251 15.77 10.15 -8.74
C ALA A 251 15.20 9.28 -7.60
N LEU A 252 13.88 9.32 -7.43
CA LEU A 252 13.11 8.45 -6.54
C LEU A 252 12.75 7.14 -7.25
N HIS A 253 12.11 6.22 -6.53
CA HIS A 253 11.54 5.00 -7.12
C HIS A 253 10.69 5.30 -8.36
N HIS A 254 10.70 4.40 -9.34
CA HIS A 254 10.02 4.54 -10.65
C HIS A 254 10.55 5.66 -11.56
N ASN A 255 11.58 6.39 -11.16
CA ASN A 255 12.24 7.33 -12.06
C ASN A 255 13.16 6.54 -13.03
N PRO A 256 13.18 6.86 -14.34
CA PRO A 256 14.07 6.17 -15.31
C PRO A 256 15.56 6.24 -14.98
N THR A 257 15.98 7.22 -14.17
CA THR A 257 17.37 7.40 -13.73
C THR A 257 17.62 6.89 -12.31
N TYR A 258 16.63 6.21 -11.70
CA TYR A 258 16.81 5.60 -10.39
C TYR A 258 17.90 4.54 -10.43
N ASP A 259 18.83 4.62 -9.47
CA ASP A 259 19.88 3.62 -9.29
C ASP A 259 19.89 3.10 -7.85
N PHE A 260 19.91 1.77 -7.72
CA PHE A 260 19.99 1.11 -6.43
C PHE A 260 21.44 1.16 -5.91
N ASN A 261 21.63 1.62 -4.67
CA ASN A 261 22.93 1.67 -4.07
C ASN A 261 23.35 0.31 -3.48
N ASP A 262 24.28 -0.37 -4.13
CA ASP A 262 24.79 -1.68 -3.73
C ASP A 262 25.39 -1.71 -2.31
N ALA A 263 25.84 -0.57 -1.79
CA ALA A 263 26.35 -0.47 -0.41
C ALA A 263 25.26 -0.82 0.63
N ALA A 264 23.99 -0.62 0.31
CA ALA A 264 22.87 -1.00 1.15
C ALA A 264 22.69 -2.53 1.30
N ILE A 265 23.22 -3.34 0.37
CA ILE A 265 23.07 -4.79 0.37
C ILE A 265 23.65 -5.41 1.65
N ALA A 266 24.85 -5.00 2.03
CA ALA A 266 25.53 -5.53 3.22
C ALA A 266 24.74 -5.22 4.50
N TRP A 267 24.15 -4.03 4.60
CA TRP A 267 23.33 -3.62 5.74
C TRP A 267 22.04 -4.42 5.83
N GLY A 268 21.35 -4.63 4.70
CA GLY A 268 20.17 -5.47 4.67
C GLY A 268 20.46 -6.94 5.02
N VAL A 269 21.60 -7.50 4.59
CA VAL A 269 22.01 -8.85 5.01
C VAL A 269 22.23 -8.91 6.52
N LYS A 270 22.96 -7.94 7.09
CA LYS A 270 23.19 -7.87 8.55
C LYS A 270 21.88 -7.76 9.32
N PHE A 271 20.95 -6.91 8.87
CA PHE A 271 19.66 -6.75 9.51
C PHE A 271 18.88 -8.08 9.54
N TRP A 272 18.75 -8.75 8.39
CA TRP A 272 18.02 -10.02 8.30
C TRP A 272 18.64 -11.12 9.16
N THR A 273 19.97 -11.24 9.18
CA THR A 273 20.65 -12.24 9.99
C THR A 273 20.48 -11.96 11.48
N THR A 274 20.64 -10.70 11.90
CA THR A 274 20.47 -10.28 13.30
C THR A 274 19.03 -10.50 13.77
N LEU A 275 18.04 -10.14 12.93
CA LEU A 275 16.63 -10.36 13.27
C LEU A 275 16.33 -11.84 13.54
N VAL A 276 16.77 -12.74 12.66
CA VAL A 276 16.55 -14.19 12.84
C VAL A 276 17.29 -14.71 14.07
N GLU A 277 18.56 -14.32 14.27
CA GLU A 277 19.37 -14.80 15.39
C GLU A 277 18.82 -14.27 16.73
N GLN A 278 18.24 -13.07 16.80
CA GLN A 278 17.63 -12.54 18.02
C GLN A 278 16.26 -13.13 18.33
N GLU A 279 15.43 -13.33 17.31
CA GLU A 279 14.06 -13.84 17.51
C GLU A 279 14.02 -15.34 17.75
N LEU A 280 14.98 -16.07 17.22
CA LEU A 280 15.10 -17.51 17.35
C LEU A 280 16.35 -17.87 18.15
N LEU A 281 16.57 -17.17 19.27
CA LEU A 281 17.69 -17.48 20.17
C LEU A 281 17.66 -18.97 20.56
N ARG A 282 18.81 -19.60 20.49
CA ARG A 282 18.97 -20.90 21.17
C ARG A 282 18.88 -20.63 22.67
N ASP A 283 17.94 -21.29 23.34
CA ASP A 283 18.01 -21.37 24.80
C ASP A 283 19.43 -21.84 25.17
N SER A 284 20.13 -21.03 25.96
CA SER A 284 21.37 -21.50 26.59
C SER A 284 20.97 -22.71 27.38
N VAL A 285 21.32 -23.91 26.88
CA VAL A 285 21.23 -25.14 27.65
C VAL A 285 22.02 -24.85 28.90
N SER A 286 21.32 -24.69 30.01
CA SER A 286 21.91 -24.71 31.33
C SER A 286 22.64 -26.07 31.43
N VAL A 287 23.95 -26.02 31.28
CA VAL A 287 24.81 -27.13 31.64
C VAL A 287 24.80 -27.14 33.17
N GLU A 288 23.66 -27.58 33.75
CA GLU A 288 23.63 -27.99 35.13
C GLU A 288 24.02 -29.48 35.20
N GLN A 289 25.28 -29.67 35.54
CA GLN A 289 25.77 -30.66 36.49
C GLN A 289 25.34 -32.13 36.27
N PHE A 290 26.20 -32.86 35.59
CA PHE A 290 26.46 -34.23 36.01
C PHE A 290 27.80 -34.21 36.78
N GLU A 291 27.72 -34.01 38.11
CA GLU A 291 28.67 -34.58 39.06
C GLU A 291 28.15 -35.94 39.56
#